data_47333991de2b5f0e747e310933299a15
#
_entry.id   47333991de2b5f0e747e310933299a15
#
_cell.length_a   1.000
_cell.length_b   1.000
_cell.length_c   1.000
_cell.angle_alpha   90.00
_cell.angle_beta   90.00
_cell.angle_gamma   90.00
#
_symmetry.space_group_name_H-M   'P 1'
#
loop_
_entity.id
_entity.type
_entity.pdbx_description
1 polymer ?
#
loop_
_entity_poly.entity_id
_entity_poly.type
_entity_poly.pdbx_seq_one_letter_code
_entity_poly.pdbx_strand_id
1 'polypeptide(L)'
;AEYGKMRGEDSPYGDAWSFLTNEDGITNFWRDGLIRNRSFENVITMGMRGENDTAILGADATMEDNVNLLRRVLKTQNQLIRETINENLDEVPRIMVLFTEVEAFFYGDEKTKGLLDEPELEGVTLMLSDNNQGAARTLPTKAMRNHKGGYGMYYHMDMHGGPMAFEWIGSTYLPKLWEQMTAAYEFGVQEIWVTNIGDIGTQEYGLSFFLDLAYDIDKWGGRDAAITKEYTKKWLRTQFAACFEESILSRMTEALWDYNRLLARRKHEVMNERVYHPVHFFEAEDVLRCCEKLLNTAKEARRACPIEMLGAFVSLFYFPVCGTANLMKMWILAGRNKLYAKQNRMEANDLADEVLACIKADKEYVKDYHEIDDGAFYGFGLSKHIGFRDENWNDE
;
A
#
# COMPACT_ATOMS: atom_id res chain seq x y z
N ALA A 1 0.67 -18.93 3.96
CA ALA A 1 -0.60 -18.96 4.73
C ALA A 1 -1.27 -20.35 4.68
N GLU A 2 -1.41 -20.96 3.51
CA GLU A 2 -2.07 -22.28 3.40
C GLU A 2 -1.23 -23.41 4.03
N TYR A 3 0.09 -23.39 3.85
CA TYR A 3 0.95 -24.39 4.48
C TYR A 3 0.83 -24.34 6.01
N GLY A 4 0.83 -23.18 6.61
CA GLY A 4 0.65 -23.01 8.05
C GLY A 4 -0.65 -23.64 8.58
N LYS A 5 -1.72 -23.67 7.77
CA LYS A 5 -2.98 -24.33 8.12
C LYS A 5 -2.96 -25.84 7.87
N MET A 6 -2.06 -26.35 7.04
CA MET A 6 -1.98 -27.74 6.62
C MET A 6 -0.89 -28.52 7.35
N ARG A 7 -0.04 -27.86 8.12
CA ARG A 7 1.00 -28.54 8.92
C ARG A 7 0.44 -29.00 10.28
N GLY A 8 1.08 -30.00 10.86
CA GLY A 8 0.70 -30.62 12.13
C GLY A 8 0.91 -32.13 12.06
N GLU A 9 0.63 -32.83 13.14
CA GLU A 9 0.84 -34.29 13.25
C GLU A 9 0.10 -35.10 12.16
N ASP A 10 -1.06 -34.61 11.71
CA ASP A 10 -1.89 -35.24 10.65
C ASP A 10 -1.62 -34.69 9.26
N SER A 11 -0.66 -33.78 9.09
CA SER A 11 -0.36 -33.19 7.77
C SER A 11 0.38 -34.20 6.88
N PRO A 12 -0.08 -34.41 5.60
CA PRO A 12 0.62 -35.27 4.67
C PRO A 12 1.99 -34.70 4.24
N TYR A 13 2.26 -33.42 4.59
CA TYR A 13 3.48 -32.68 4.20
C TYR A 13 4.46 -32.51 5.38
N GLY A 14 4.17 -33.03 6.58
CA GLY A 14 4.93 -32.74 7.78
C GLY A 14 4.64 -31.37 8.38
N ASP A 15 5.35 -31.01 9.45
CA ASP A 15 5.09 -29.82 10.24
C ASP A 15 6.11 -28.67 10.03
N ALA A 16 7.26 -28.97 9.43
CA ALA A 16 8.34 -28.01 9.29
C ALA A 16 8.27 -27.24 7.95
N TRP A 17 8.18 -25.89 8.00
CA TRP A 17 8.41 -25.03 6.85
C TRP A 17 9.90 -24.78 6.64
N SER A 18 10.63 -25.83 6.31
CA SER A 18 12.09 -25.81 6.12
C SER A 18 12.51 -26.76 5.01
N PHE A 19 13.06 -26.23 3.94
CA PHE A 19 13.56 -27.03 2.83
C PHE A 19 14.81 -27.86 3.19
N LEU A 20 15.50 -27.53 4.30
CA LEU A 20 16.62 -28.33 4.80
C LEU A 20 16.18 -29.61 5.52
N THR A 21 15.11 -29.50 6.32
CA THR A 21 14.67 -30.59 7.20
C THR A 21 13.43 -31.32 6.71
N ASN A 22 12.68 -30.72 5.75
CA ASN A 22 11.42 -31.25 5.22
C ASN A 22 11.31 -31.04 3.70
N GLU A 23 12.38 -31.31 2.95
CA GLU A 23 12.42 -31.13 1.49
C GLU A 23 11.30 -31.90 0.77
N ASP A 24 11.12 -33.18 1.12
CA ASP A 24 10.10 -34.06 0.50
C ASP A 24 8.68 -33.58 0.78
N GLY A 25 8.39 -33.20 2.01
CA GLY A 25 7.07 -32.67 2.38
C GLY A 25 6.74 -31.37 1.63
N ILE A 26 7.65 -30.42 1.60
CA ILE A 26 7.47 -29.14 0.88
C ILE A 26 7.38 -29.36 -0.63
N THR A 27 8.18 -30.25 -1.19
CA THR A 27 8.13 -30.61 -2.61
C THR A 27 6.77 -31.19 -3.00
N ASN A 28 6.22 -32.10 -2.17
CA ASN A 28 4.89 -32.66 -2.39
C ASN A 28 3.78 -31.61 -2.23
N PHE A 29 3.89 -30.74 -1.24
CA PHE A 29 2.96 -29.61 -1.07
C PHE A 29 2.91 -28.71 -2.31
N TRP A 30 4.07 -28.34 -2.87
CA TRP A 30 4.13 -27.56 -4.11
C TRP A 30 3.57 -28.33 -5.30
N ARG A 31 3.92 -29.61 -5.46
CA ARG A 31 3.39 -30.48 -6.53
C ARG A 31 1.86 -30.52 -6.52
N ASP A 32 1.28 -30.77 -5.36
CA ASP A 32 -0.18 -30.86 -5.22
C ASP A 32 -0.85 -29.52 -5.47
N GLY A 33 -0.24 -28.41 -5.06
CA GLY A 33 -0.68 -27.07 -5.36
C GLY A 33 -0.68 -26.75 -6.85
N LEU A 34 0.40 -27.12 -7.57
CA LEU A 34 0.50 -26.98 -9.02
C LEU A 34 -0.56 -27.81 -9.75
N ILE A 35 -0.71 -29.08 -9.38
CA ILE A 35 -1.74 -29.98 -9.98
C ILE A 35 -3.15 -29.44 -9.74
N ARG A 36 -3.46 -28.98 -8.53
CA ARG A 36 -4.77 -28.44 -8.18
C ARG A 36 -5.12 -27.20 -9.02
N ASN A 37 -4.12 -26.34 -9.26
CA ASN A 37 -4.34 -25.05 -9.90
C ASN A 37 -4.07 -25.05 -11.42
N ARG A 38 -3.62 -26.16 -12.01
CA ARG A 38 -3.21 -26.25 -13.42
C ARG A 38 -4.27 -25.89 -14.47
N SER A 39 -5.56 -25.96 -14.08
CA SER A 39 -6.68 -25.61 -14.95
C SER A 39 -7.03 -24.12 -14.93
N PHE A 40 -6.41 -23.34 -14.06
CA PHE A 40 -6.64 -21.91 -13.95
C PHE A 40 -5.55 -21.13 -14.67
N GLU A 41 -5.91 -20.00 -15.26
CA GLU A 41 -4.93 -19.01 -15.72
C GLU A 41 -4.30 -18.35 -14.48
N ASN A 42 -3.02 -18.56 -14.29
CA ASN A 42 -2.29 -18.05 -13.14
C ASN A 42 -0.82 -17.75 -13.44
N VAL A 43 -0.20 -16.97 -12.59
CA VAL A 43 1.25 -16.75 -12.57
C VAL A 43 1.83 -17.50 -11.38
N ILE A 44 2.85 -18.33 -11.62
CA ILE A 44 3.45 -19.16 -10.59
C ILE A 44 4.50 -18.35 -9.83
N THR A 45 4.28 -18.14 -8.54
CA THR A 45 5.28 -17.53 -7.66
C THR A 45 6.35 -18.55 -7.28
N MET A 46 7.60 -18.20 -7.54
CA MET A 46 8.77 -19.01 -7.24
C MET A 46 9.51 -18.50 -6.00
N GLY A 47 10.46 -19.30 -5.53
CA GLY A 47 11.28 -19.01 -4.37
C GLY A 47 10.68 -19.50 -3.07
N MET A 48 11.31 -19.15 -1.99
CA MET A 48 10.90 -19.47 -0.62
C MET A 48 11.40 -18.41 0.34
N ARG A 49 10.60 -18.10 1.37
CA ARG A 49 10.99 -17.30 2.54
C ARG A 49 10.76 -18.14 3.79
N GLY A 50 11.30 -17.69 4.91
CA GLY A 50 10.99 -18.23 6.22
C GLY A 50 9.55 -17.93 6.65
N GLU A 51 9.19 -18.38 7.83
CA GLU A 51 7.91 -18.04 8.45
C GLU A 51 7.88 -16.56 8.85
N ASN A 52 6.68 -15.95 8.84
CA ASN A 52 6.48 -14.56 9.26
C ASN A 52 7.41 -13.55 8.56
N ASP A 53 7.57 -13.70 7.24
CA ASP A 53 8.39 -12.81 6.41
C ASP A 53 9.86 -12.69 6.87
N THR A 54 10.44 -13.81 7.24
CA THR A 54 11.84 -13.90 7.63
C THR A 54 12.70 -14.52 6.50
N ALA A 55 14.02 -14.42 6.63
CA ALA A 55 14.95 -15.21 5.82
C ALA A 55 14.71 -16.71 6.01
N ILE A 56 15.05 -17.53 5.00
CA ILE A 56 14.80 -18.97 5.04
C ILE A 56 15.62 -19.66 6.13
N LEU A 57 16.86 -19.23 6.29
CA LEU A 57 17.79 -19.73 7.29
C LEU A 57 17.93 -18.78 8.46
N GLY A 58 18.29 -19.30 9.63
CA GLY A 58 18.49 -18.49 10.82
C GLY A 58 19.64 -17.49 10.70
N ALA A 59 19.79 -16.63 11.72
CA ALA A 59 20.74 -15.51 11.72
C ALA A 59 22.23 -15.95 11.60
N ASP A 60 22.55 -17.18 11.94
CA ASP A 60 23.92 -17.73 11.87
C ASP A 60 24.30 -18.23 10.47
N ALA A 61 23.35 -18.27 9.52
CA ALA A 61 23.60 -18.72 8.16
C ALA A 61 24.37 -17.69 7.35
N THR A 62 25.33 -18.16 6.58
CA THR A 62 26.12 -17.30 5.67
C THR A 62 25.32 -16.90 4.41
N MET A 63 25.82 -15.91 3.67
CA MET A 63 25.32 -15.57 2.35
C MET A 63 25.34 -16.79 1.42
N GLU A 64 26.42 -17.56 1.44
CA GLU A 64 26.59 -18.76 0.62
C GLU A 64 25.57 -19.85 0.95
N ASP A 65 25.24 -20.07 2.22
CA ASP A 65 24.25 -21.04 2.67
C ASP A 65 22.86 -20.68 2.12
N ASN A 66 22.46 -19.41 2.23
CA ASN A 66 21.18 -18.92 1.73
C ASN A 66 21.08 -19.00 0.18
N VAL A 67 22.14 -18.59 -0.53
CA VAL A 67 22.21 -18.66 -1.99
C VAL A 67 22.12 -20.12 -2.47
N ASN A 68 22.86 -21.03 -1.84
CA ASN A 68 22.85 -22.45 -2.19
C ASN A 68 21.50 -23.11 -1.93
N LEU A 69 20.84 -22.75 -0.83
CA LEU A 69 19.50 -23.26 -0.53
C LEU A 69 18.47 -22.75 -1.56
N LEU A 70 18.45 -21.46 -1.85
CA LEU A 70 17.55 -20.88 -2.84
C LEU A 70 17.77 -21.48 -4.24
N ARG A 71 19.02 -21.73 -4.63
CA ARG A 71 19.34 -22.41 -5.90
C ARG A 71 18.69 -23.81 -5.96
N ARG A 72 18.74 -24.59 -4.88
CA ARG A 72 18.06 -25.88 -4.78
C ARG A 72 16.54 -25.74 -4.87
N VAL A 73 15.98 -24.80 -4.15
CA VAL A 73 14.52 -24.48 -4.18
C VAL A 73 14.08 -24.17 -5.60
N LEU A 74 14.73 -23.23 -6.28
CA LEU A 74 14.38 -22.83 -7.65
C LEU A 74 14.50 -24.01 -8.64
N LYS A 75 15.54 -24.83 -8.52
CA LYS A 75 15.72 -26.03 -9.34
C LYS A 75 14.57 -27.03 -9.16
N THR A 76 14.20 -27.32 -7.91
CA THR A 76 13.09 -28.23 -7.58
C THR A 76 11.78 -27.68 -8.11
N GLN A 77 11.50 -26.39 -7.92
CA GLN A 77 10.28 -25.76 -8.43
C GLN A 77 10.18 -25.80 -9.95
N ASN A 78 11.25 -25.48 -10.67
CA ASN A 78 11.28 -25.58 -12.13
C ASN A 78 11.05 -27.03 -12.61
N GLN A 79 11.63 -28.02 -11.91
CA GLN A 79 11.39 -29.43 -12.23
C GLN A 79 9.90 -29.79 -12.03
N LEU A 80 9.31 -29.41 -10.92
CA LEU A 80 7.88 -29.64 -10.66
C LEU A 80 6.98 -29.01 -11.73
N ILE A 81 7.30 -27.78 -12.16
CA ILE A 81 6.54 -27.08 -13.20
C ILE A 81 6.63 -27.84 -14.54
N ARG A 82 7.83 -28.31 -14.92
CA ARG A 82 8.01 -29.14 -16.13
C ARG A 82 7.19 -30.42 -16.06
N GLU A 83 7.15 -31.09 -14.92
CA GLU A 83 6.46 -32.35 -14.74
C GLU A 83 4.92 -32.20 -14.67
N THR A 84 4.40 -31.08 -14.18
CA THR A 84 2.98 -30.95 -13.83
C THR A 84 2.20 -29.95 -14.68
N ILE A 85 2.87 -28.95 -15.23
CA ILE A 85 2.23 -27.85 -15.98
C ILE A 85 2.64 -27.89 -17.46
N ASN A 86 3.92 -27.63 -17.79
CA ASN A 86 4.41 -27.60 -19.15
C ASN A 86 5.93 -27.86 -19.15
N GLU A 87 6.41 -28.79 -20.00
CA GLU A 87 7.83 -29.09 -20.17
C GLU A 87 8.61 -27.85 -20.64
N ASN A 88 7.99 -27.02 -21.47
CA ASN A 88 8.55 -25.76 -21.92
C ASN A 88 8.26 -24.63 -20.89
N LEU A 89 9.24 -24.31 -20.07
CA LEU A 89 9.11 -23.26 -19.05
C LEU A 89 8.90 -21.85 -19.62
N ASP A 90 9.25 -21.58 -20.87
CA ASP A 90 9.03 -20.28 -21.51
C ASP A 90 7.54 -19.99 -21.76
N GLU A 91 6.71 -21.02 -21.76
CA GLU A 91 5.26 -20.90 -21.88
C GLU A 91 4.53 -20.77 -20.52
N VAL A 92 5.27 -20.84 -19.41
CA VAL A 92 4.70 -20.77 -18.06
C VAL A 92 5.06 -19.44 -17.42
N PRO A 93 4.08 -18.56 -17.17
CA PRO A 93 4.32 -17.30 -16.45
C PRO A 93 4.83 -17.58 -15.03
N ARG A 94 6.03 -17.09 -14.71
CA ARG A 94 6.69 -17.30 -13.42
C ARG A 94 7.20 -15.99 -12.88
N ILE A 95 6.99 -15.73 -11.59
CA ILE A 95 7.51 -14.56 -10.90
C ILE A 95 8.34 -14.95 -9.68
N MET A 96 9.34 -14.15 -9.38
CA MET A 96 10.11 -14.22 -8.14
C MET A 96 10.15 -12.85 -7.48
N VAL A 97 9.61 -12.76 -6.25
CA VAL A 97 9.56 -11.49 -5.51
C VAL A 97 10.87 -11.29 -4.75
N LEU A 98 11.56 -10.20 -5.06
CA LEU A 98 12.82 -9.78 -4.42
C LEU A 98 12.51 -8.80 -3.28
N PHE A 99 11.95 -9.32 -2.19
CA PHE A 99 11.65 -8.51 -1.02
C PHE A 99 12.84 -8.47 -0.04
N THR A 100 12.76 -7.66 1.00
CA THR A 100 13.85 -7.36 1.95
C THR A 100 14.58 -8.57 2.49
N GLU A 101 13.86 -9.66 2.76
CA GLU A 101 14.39 -10.86 3.41
C GLU A 101 15.26 -11.70 2.48
N VAL A 102 15.07 -11.54 1.17
CA VAL A 102 15.75 -12.37 0.16
C VAL A 102 16.52 -11.57 -0.89
N GLU A 103 16.26 -10.27 -1.01
CA GLU A 103 16.85 -9.41 -2.04
C GLU A 103 18.38 -9.51 -2.08
N ALA A 104 19.04 -9.52 -0.91
CA ALA A 104 20.49 -9.60 -0.82
C ALA A 104 21.07 -10.86 -1.47
N PHE A 105 20.34 -11.98 -1.43
CA PHE A 105 20.79 -13.25 -1.99
C PHE A 105 20.83 -13.25 -3.53
N PHE A 106 20.08 -12.34 -4.15
CA PHE A 106 20.10 -12.15 -5.61
C PHE A 106 21.28 -11.31 -6.08
N TYR A 107 21.70 -10.33 -5.29
CA TYR A 107 22.88 -9.50 -5.61
C TYR A 107 24.19 -10.16 -5.17
N GLY A 108 24.17 -10.95 -4.09
CA GLY A 108 25.37 -11.52 -3.49
C GLY A 108 26.22 -10.50 -2.76
N ASP A 109 27.46 -10.87 -2.44
CA ASP A 109 28.47 -10.04 -1.81
C ASP A 109 29.85 -10.21 -2.46
N GLU A 110 30.91 -9.65 -1.85
CA GLU A 110 32.28 -9.74 -2.37
C GLU A 110 32.81 -11.20 -2.49
N LYS A 111 32.24 -12.12 -1.72
CA LYS A 111 32.69 -13.53 -1.65
C LYS A 111 31.75 -14.49 -2.34
N THR A 112 30.48 -14.18 -2.39
CA THR A 112 29.43 -15.07 -2.86
C THR A 112 28.70 -14.44 -4.04
N LYS A 113 28.74 -15.07 -5.22
CA LYS A 113 27.95 -14.64 -6.38
C LYS A 113 26.46 -14.84 -6.08
N GLY A 114 25.66 -13.80 -6.27
CA GLY A 114 24.21 -13.87 -6.13
C GLY A 114 23.51 -14.62 -7.26
N LEU A 115 22.20 -14.69 -7.18
CA LEU A 115 21.34 -15.53 -8.03
C LEU A 115 20.87 -14.86 -9.33
N LEU A 116 21.13 -13.58 -9.58
CA LEU A 116 20.58 -12.86 -10.75
C LEU A 116 20.89 -13.52 -12.10
N ASP A 117 22.04 -14.17 -12.22
CA ASP A 117 22.48 -14.84 -13.44
C ASP A 117 22.23 -16.37 -13.41
N GLU A 118 21.45 -16.88 -12.46
CA GLU A 118 21.20 -18.32 -12.37
C GLU A 118 20.31 -18.80 -13.53
N PRO A 119 20.67 -19.93 -14.18
CA PRO A 119 19.86 -20.48 -15.27
C PRO A 119 18.42 -20.79 -14.84
N GLU A 120 18.20 -21.10 -13.58
CA GLU A 120 16.87 -21.40 -13.03
C GLU A 120 15.93 -20.18 -13.01
N LEU A 121 16.46 -18.97 -13.14
CA LEU A 121 15.71 -17.72 -13.26
C LEU A 121 15.48 -17.28 -14.70
N GLU A 122 16.00 -18.02 -15.69
CA GLU A 122 15.75 -17.65 -17.08
C GLU A 122 14.25 -17.65 -17.40
N GLY A 123 13.73 -16.54 -17.92
CA GLY A 123 12.32 -16.35 -18.21
C GLY A 123 11.42 -16.15 -16.98
N VAL A 124 11.98 -16.04 -15.77
CA VAL A 124 11.23 -15.65 -14.56
C VAL A 124 11.20 -14.14 -14.44
N THR A 125 10.03 -13.55 -14.30
CA THR A 125 9.91 -12.10 -14.01
C THR A 125 10.39 -11.82 -12.60
N LEU A 126 11.39 -10.95 -12.46
CA LEU A 126 11.94 -10.53 -11.17
C LEU A 126 11.17 -9.33 -10.65
N MET A 127 10.36 -9.54 -9.63
CA MET A 127 9.53 -8.49 -9.04
C MET A 127 10.31 -7.76 -7.95
N LEU A 128 10.68 -6.53 -8.22
CA LEU A 128 11.30 -5.61 -7.27
C LEU A 128 10.25 -5.08 -6.29
N SER A 129 10.69 -4.51 -5.19
CA SER A 129 9.80 -3.92 -4.20
C SER A 129 10.18 -2.49 -3.82
N ASP A 130 9.21 -1.78 -3.28
CA ASP A 130 9.46 -0.53 -2.57
C ASP A 130 9.92 -0.79 -1.11
N ASN A 131 10.06 0.28 -0.36
CA ASN A 131 10.48 0.23 1.05
C ASN A 131 9.29 0.17 2.03
N ASN A 132 8.15 -0.38 1.64
CA ASN A 132 6.87 -0.40 2.37
C ASN A 132 6.24 0.99 2.60
N GLN A 133 6.86 2.05 2.08
CA GLN A 133 6.41 3.44 2.23
C GLN A 133 6.24 4.13 0.87
N GLY A 134 6.16 3.38 -0.20
CA GLY A 134 5.97 3.88 -1.56
C GLY A 134 7.23 4.55 -2.15
N ALA A 135 8.44 4.12 -1.80
CA ALA A 135 9.67 4.54 -2.45
C ALA A 135 10.43 3.32 -2.97
N ALA A 136 10.65 3.23 -4.27
CA ALA A 136 11.40 2.15 -4.90
C ALA A 136 12.80 2.02 -4.27
N ARG A 137 13.19 0.78 -3.93
CA ARG A 137 14.48 0.50 -3.29
C ARG A 137 15.60 0.40 -4.29
N THR A 138 15.36 -0.36 -5.34
CA THR A 138 16.30 -0.64 -6.41
C THR A 138 15.59 -0.61 -7.74
N LEU A 139 16.31 -0.24 -8.80
CA LEU A 139 15.84 -0.31 -10.18
C LEU A 139 16.87 -1.04 -11.02
N PRO A 140 16.47 -1.73 -12.10
CA PRO A 140 17.39 -2.49 -12.92
C PRO A 140 18.47 -1.60 -13.52
N THR A 141 19.73 -1.99 -13.31
CA THR A 141 20.85 -1.38 -14.02
C THR A 141 20.77 -1.68 -15.52
N LYS A 142 21.56 -0.97 -16.32
CA LYS A 142 21.58 -1.19 -17.77
C LYS A 142 21.92 -2.65 -18.14
N ALA A 143 22.79 -3.31 -17.39
CA ALA A 143 23.13 -4.72 -17.61
C ALA A 143 21.96 -5.65 -17.25
N MET A 144 21.30 -5.40 -16.15
CA MET A 144 20.17 -6.20 -15.67
C MET A 144 18.96 -6.16 -16.62
N ARG A 145 18.76 -5.07 -17.37
CA ARG A 145 17.62 -4.94 -18.31
C ARG A 145 17.61 -5.95 -19.46
N ASN A 146 18.70 -6.72 -19.62
CA ASN A 146 18.75 -7.82 -20.61
C ASN A 146 18.18 -9.14 -20.09
N HIS A 147 17.71 -9.18 -18.83
CA HIS A 147 17.09 -10.37 -18.25
C HIS A 147 15.83 -10.76 -19.03
N LYS A 148 15.76 -12.01 -19.51
CA LYS A 148 14.71 -12.50 -20.43
C LYS A 148 13.32 -12.43 -19.83
N GLY A 149 13.18 -12.69 -18.52
CA GLY A 149 11.89 -12.63 -17.81
C GLY A 149 11.42 -11.21 -17.47
N GLY A 150 12.26 -10.19 -17.70
CA GLY A 150 11.94 -8.81 -17.38
C GLY A 150 11.78 -8.55 -15.87
N TYR A 151 11.22 -7.38 -15.55
CA TYR A 151 11.06 -6.92 -14.18
C TYR A 151 9.64 -6.45 -13.90
N GLY A 152 9.17 -6.74 -12.69
CA GLY A 152 7.93 -6.23 -12.11
C GLY A 152 8.19 -5.35 -10.88
N MET A 153 7.13 -4.73 -10.37
CA MET A 153 7.16 -3.94 -9.13
C MET A 153 6.04 -4.38 -8.19
N TYR A 154 6.40 -4.58 -6.92
CA TYR A 154 5.47 -4.73 -5.81
C TYR A 154 5.47 -3.42 -5.01
N TYR A 155 4.39 -2.67 -5.09
CA TYR A 155 4.27 -1.31 -4.56
C TYR A 155 3.28 -1.24 -3.40
N HIS A 156 3.63 -0.56 -2.31
CA HIS A 156 2.75 -0.38 -1.16
C HIS A 156 1.97 0.92 -1.22
N MET A 157 0.66 0.81 -1.34
CA MET A 157 -0.28 1.91 -1.14
C MET A 157 -0.74 2.01 0.31
N ASP A 158 -0.76 0.89 1.00
CA ASP A 158 -0.89 0.78 2.45
C ASP A 158 0.18 -0.16 3.04
N MET A 159 0.28 -0.21 4.34
CA MET A 159 1.18 -1.10 5.05
C MET A 159 0.59 -1.50 6.40
N HIS A 160 0.40 -2.80 6.59
CA HIS A 160 0.12 -3.40 7.88
C HIS A 160 1.42 -3.97 8.45
N GLY A 161 1.97 -3.36 9.49
CA GLY A 161 3.19 -3.85 10.09
C GLY A 161 4.15 -2.75 10.56
N GLY A 162 5.23 -3.22 11.19
CA GLY A 162 6.27 -2.35 11.71
C GLY A 162 7.15 -1.69 10.63
N PRO A 163 7.82 -0.59 10.94
CA PRO A 163 7.75 0.15 12.20
C PRO A 163 6.51 1.05 12.32
N MET A 164 5.69 1.15 11.28
CA MET A 164 4.49 1.99 11.26
C MET A 164 3.52 1.54 10.17
N ALA A 165 2.35 1.11 10.59
CA ALA A 165 1.23 0.85 9.70
C ALA A 165 0.58 2.17 9.20
N PHE A 166 -0.02 2.12 8.01
CA PHE A 166 -0.85 3.19 7.44
C PHE A 166 -1.88 2.52 6.51
N GLU A 167 -3.09 2.34 7.02
CA GLU A 167 -4.10 1.48 6.42
C GLU A 167 -5.55 1.97 6.63
N TRP A 168 -5.75 3.10 7.35
CA TRP A 168 -7.09 3.54 7.71
C TRP A 168 -7.88 4.13 6.51
N ILE A 169 -7.37 5.19 5.92
CA ILE A 169 -7.95 5.87 4.73
C ILE A 169 -6.82 6.08 3.73
N GLY A 170 -7.13 6.05 2.45
CA GLY A 170 -6.16 6.23 1.38
C GLY A 170 -5.21 7.41 1.59
N SER A 171 -3.96 7.12 1.93
CA SER A 171 -2.93 8.12 2.21
C SER A 171 -1.88 8.24 1.10
N THR A 172 -2.19 7.67 -0.07
CA THR A 172 -1.29 7.69 -1.23
C THR A 172 -1.24 9.08 -1.87
N TYR A 173 -0.04 9.66 -1.94
CA TYR A 173 0.21 10.90 -2.66
C TYR A 173 0.46 10.62 -4.13
N LEU A 174 -0.49 11.01 -5.01
CA LEU A 174 -0.43 10.67 -6.43
C LEU A 174 0.86 11.09 -7.14
N PRO A 175 1.41 12.30 -6.95
CA PRO A 175 2.67 12.69 -7.58
C PRO A 175 3.85 11.80 -7.17
N LYS A 176 3.89 11.30 -5.93
CA LYS A 176 4.93 10.34 -5.51
C LYS A 176 4.74 8.99 -6.19
N LEU A 177 3.53 8.46 -6.20
CA LEU A 177 3.21 7.21 -6.89
C LEU A 177 3.58 7.33 -8.38
N TRP A 178 3.17 8.41 -9.03
CA TRP A 178 3.51 8.71 -10.41
C TRP A 178 5.03 8.74 -10.64
N GLU A 179 5.78 9.46 -9.81
CA GLU A 179 7.25 9.57 -9.91
C GLU A 179 7.91 8.19 -9.81
N GLN A 180 7.54 7.41 -8.80
CA GLN A 180 8.15 6.11 -8.53
C GLN A 180 7.84 5.09 -9.64
N MET A 181 6.59 5.03 -10.09
CA MET A 181 6.19 4.05 -11.09
C MET A 181 6.61 4.43 -12.52
N THR A 182 6.62 5.72 -12.87
CA THR A 182 7.18 6.17 -14.17
C THR A 182 8.69 5.97 -14.23
N ALA A 183 9.42 6.27 -13.15
CA ALA A 183 10.83 5.98 -13.06
C ALA A 183 11.08 4.46 -13.17
N ALA A 184 10.33 3.63 -12.47
CA ALA A 184 10.44 2.17 -12.57
C ALA A 184 10.24 1.71 -14.02
N TYR A 185 9.20 2.20 -14.70
CA TYR A 185 8.92 1.88 -16.10
C TYR A 185 10.08 2.29 -17.03
N GLU A 186 10.60 3.52 -16.91
CA GLU A 186 11.74 4.01 -17.70
C GLU A 186 13.01 3.17 -17.48
N PHE A 187 13.16 2.56 -16.29
CA PHE A 187 14.27 1.67 -15.96
C PHE A 187 14.01 0.21 -16.33
N GLY A 188 12.91 -0.11 -17.02
CA GLY A 188 12.63 -1.43 -17.58
C GLY A 188 11.77 -2.33 -16.69
N VAL A 189 11.08 -1.78 -15.69
CA VAL A 189 10.12 -2.51 -14.86
C VAL A 189 8.75 -2.44 -15.53
N GLN A 190 8.52 -3.36 -16.50
CA GLN A 190 7.42 -3.24 -17.46
C GLN A 190 6.52 -4.47 -17.54
N GLU A 191 6.89 -5.61 -16.89
CA GLU A 191 6.16 -6.86 -17.09
C GLU A 191 4.90 -6.95 -16.25
N ILE A 192 5.01 -6.66 -14.95
CA ILE A 192 3.88 -6.76 -14.03
C ILE A 192 4.03 -5.76 -12.89
N TRP A 193 2.94 -5.08 -12.57
CA TRP A 193 2.86 -4.22 -11.39
C TRP A 193 1.79 -4.77 -10.46
N VAL A 194 2.16 -4.95 -9.21
CA VAL A 194 1.28 -5.38 -8.13
C VAL A 194 1.28 -4.30 -7.06
N THR A 195 0.11 -3.97 -6.55
CA THR A 195 0.03 -3.06 -5.40
C THR A 195 -0.50 -3.79 -4.17
N ASN A 196 0.18 -3.56 -3.05
CA ASN A 196 -0.35 -3.91 -1.74
C ASN A 196 -1.33 -2.81 -1.33
N ILE A 197 -2.55 -3.24 -1.05
CA ILE A 197 -3.65 -2.37 -0.63
C ILE A 197 -4.51 -3.17 0.34
N GLY A 198 -4.84 -2.59 1.49
CA GLY A 198 -5.70 -3.21 2.49
C GLY A 198 -7.17 -3.23 2.06
N ASP A 199 -7.99 -2.50 2.76
CA ASP A 199 -9.37 -2.30 2.34
C ASP A 199 -9.42 -1.50 1.03
N ILE A 200 -10.02 -2.07 -0.02
CA ILE A 200 -10.21 -1.34 -1.29
C ILE A 200 -11.12 -0.14 -1.08
N GLY A 201 -12.16 -0.30 -0.30
CA GLY A 201 -12.95 0.83 0.22
C GLY A 201 -12.02 1.80 0.97
N THR A 202 -12.16 3.08 0.78
CA THR A 202 -11.29 4.17 1.26
C THR A 202 -10.01 4.42 0.45
N GLN A 203 -9.63 3.52 -0.48
CA GLN A 203 -8.39 3.61 -1.27
C GLN A 203 -8.64 3.84 -2.78
N GLU A 204 -9.90 3.92 -3.20
CA GLU A 204 -10.31 3.84 -4.62
C GLU A 204 -9.65 4.90 -5.50
N TYR A 205 -9.46 6.12 -4.97
CA TYR A 205 -8.87 7.22 -5.74
C TYR A 205 -7.40 6.93 -6.13
N GLY A 206 -6.60 6.50 -5.17
CA GLY A 206 -5.20 6.14 -5.41
C GLY A 206 -5.07 4.88 -6.25
N LEU A 207 -5.88 3.85 -5.96
CA LEU A 207 -5.90 2.60 -6.71
C LEU A 207 -6.28 2.81 -8.16
N SER A 208 -7.31 3.63 -8.43
CA SER A 208 -7.71 3.96 -9.81
C SER A 208 -6.56 4.60 -10.58
N PHE A 209 -5.80 5.50 -9.93
CA PHE A 209 -4.64 6.11 -10.59
C PHE A 209 -3.52 5.10 -10.88
N PHE A 210 -3.22 4.21 -9.93
CA PHE A 210 -2.21 3.16 -10.13
C PHE A 210 -2.57 2.26 -11.33
N LEU A 211 -3.82 1.83 -11.40
CA LEU A 211 -4.29 0.95 -12.48
C LEU A 211 -4.36 1.66 -13.83
N ASP A 212 -4.87 2.90 -13.86
CA ASP A 212 -4.92 3.71 -15.10
C ASP A 212 -3.50 4.04 -15.61
N LEU A 213 -2.54 4.30 -14.71
CA LEU A 213 -1.13 4.53 -15.06
C LEU A 213 -0.49 3.25 -15.63
N ALA A 214 -0.76 2.09 -15.02
CA ALA A 214 -0.25 0.81 -15.50
C ALA A 214 -0.86 0.43 -16.86
N TYR A 215 -2.15 0.75 -17.07
CA TYR A 215 -2.85 0.43 -18.31
C TYR A 215 -2.44 1.33 -19.49
N ASP A 216 -2.19 2.61 -19.24
CA ASP A 216 -1.88 3.60 -20.29
C ASP A 216 -0.78 4.56 -19.79
N ILE A 217 0.44 4.04 -19.78
CA ILE A 217 1.64 4.78 -19.33
C ILE A 217 1.96 5.97 -20.25
N ASP A 218 1.63 5.88 -21.54
CA ASP A 218 1.86 6.96 -22.50
C ASP A 218 0.97 8.17 -22.19
N LYS A 219 -0.21 7.92 -21.68
CA LYS A 219 -1.17 8.96 -21.31
C LYS A 219 -0.93 9.55 -19.94
N TRP A 220 -0.69 8.71 -18.93
CA TRP A 220 -0.64 9.13 -17.52
C TRP A 220 0.78 9.22 -16.95
N GLY A 221 1.77 8.71 -17.66
CA GLY A 221 3.18 8.82 -17.32
C GLY A 221 3.77 10.18 -17.75
N GLY A 222 4.95 10.15 -18.37
CA GLY A 222 5.65 11.33 -18.86
C GLY A 222 6.56 11.98 -17.80
N ARG A 223 6.86 13.27 -17.99
CA ARG A 223 7.89 13.98 -17.18
C ARG A 223 7.35 15.17 -16.39
N ASP A 224 6.05 15.35 -16.36
CA ASP A 224 5.41 16.46 -15.62
C ASP A 224 4.37 15.92 -14.65
N ALA A 225 4.67 16.04 -13.35
CA ALA A 225 3.78 15.62 -12.28
C ALA A 225 2.42 16.36 -12.27
N ALA A 226 2.27 17.47 -13.02
CA ALA A 226 1.00 18.19 -13.17
C ALA A 226 -0.10 17.28 -13.76
N ILE A 227 0.26 16.22 -14.49
CA ILE A 227 -0.68 15.22 -15.01
C ILE A 227 -1.53 14.58 -13.90
N THR A 228 -1.00 14.46 -12.67
CA THR A 228 -1.74 13.91 -11.54
C THR A 228 -2.89 14.81 -11.07
N LYS A 229 -2.76 16.13 -11.24
CA LYS A 229 -3.87 17.06 -10.97
C LYS A 229 -4.93 16.97 -12.07
N GLU A 230 -4.53 16.80 -13.33
CA GLU A 230 -5.46 16.56 -14.43
C GLU A 230 -6.18 15.22 -14.26
N TYR A 231 -5.49 14.21 -13.79
CA TYR A 231 -6.11 12.94 -13.42
C TYR A 231 -7.16 13.12 -12.31
N THR A 232 -6.84 13.85 -11.25
CA THR A 232 -7.79 14.15 -10.17
C THR A 232 -9.08 14.76 -10.70
N LYS A 233 -8.95 15.74 -11.57
CA LYS A 233 -10.09 16.39 -12.22
C LYS A 233 -10.91 15.42 -13.09
N LYS A 234 -10.24 14.60 -13.91
CA LYS A 234 -10.89 13.58 -14.75
C LYS A 234 -11.61 12.56 -13.87
N TRP A 235 -10.94 12.02 -12.87
CA TRP A 235 -11.48 10.98 -11.99
C TRP A 235 -12.75 11.47 -11.28
N LEU A 236 -12.69 12.63 -10.63
CA LEU A 236 -13.85 13.21 -9.94
C LEU A 236 -15.02 13.47 -10.89
N ARG A 237 -14.76 13.98 -12.10
CA ARG A 237 -15.80 14.19 -13.10
C ARG A 237 -16.41 12.88 -13.59
N THR A 238 -15.62 11.83 -13.74
CA THR A 238 -16.13 10.51 -14.11
C THR A 238 -17.13 10.00 -13.09
N GLN A 239 -16.87 10.24 -11.79
CA GLN A 239 -17.77 9.81 -10.73
C GLN A 239 -19.02 10.68 -10.60
N PHE A 240 -18.89 12.01 -10.73
CA PHE A 240 -19.90 12.94 -10.21
C PHE A 240 -20.43 13.98 -11.20
N ALA A 241 -19.97 14.03 -12.44
CA ALA A 241 -20.41 15.08 -13.37
C ALA A 241 -21.91 15.04 -13.72
N ALA A 242 -22.54 13.85 -13.58
CA ALA A 242 -23.98 13.72 -13.80
C ALA A 242 -24.82 14.25 -12.62
N CYS A 243 -24.22 14.52 -11.46
CA CYS A 243 -24.92 14.78 -10.19
C CYS A 243 -24.69 16.17 -9.63
N PHE A 244 -23.57 16.80 -9.98
CA PHE A 244 -23.19 18.11 -9.46
C PHE A 244 -22.99 19.15 -10.57
N GLU A 245 -23.36 20.38 -10.25
CA GLU A 245 -23.03 21.52 -11.09
C GLU A 245 -21.52 21.76 -11.18
N GLU A 246 -21.05 22.35 -12.28
CA GLU A 246 -19.64 22.63 -12.56
C GLU A 246 -18.94 23.40 -11.44
N SER A 247 -19.63 24.34 -10.83
CA SER A 247 -19.10 25.16 -9.70
C SER A 247 -18.77 24.31 -8.48
N ILE A 248 -19.57 23.28 -8.20
CA ILE A 248 -19.36 22.33 -7.09
C ILE A 248 -18.25 21.36 -7.45
N LEU A 249 -18.29 20.76 -8.65
CA LEU A 249 -17.26 19.85 -9.15
C LEU A 249 -15.87 20.49 -9.15
N SER A 250 -15.76 21.75 -9.54
CA SER A 250 -14.50 22.48 -9.50
C SER A 250 -13.96 22.62 -8.08
N ARG A 251 -14.81 22.97 -7.12
CA ARG A 251 -14.42 23.08 -5.70
C ARG A 251 -14.08 21.72 -5.10
N MET A 252 -14.81 20.67 -5.44
CA MET A 252 -14.49 19.29 -5.02
C MET A 252 -13.15 18.84 -5.61
N THR A 253 -12.85 19.18 -6.86
CA THR A 253 -11.56 18.86 -7.50
C THR A 253 -10.39 19.51 -6.75
N GLU A 254 -10.51 20.81 -6.44
CA GLU A 254 -9.47 21.49 -5.65
C GLU A 254 -9.37 20.93 -4.22
N ALA A 255 -10.50 20.57 -3.61
CA ALA A 255 -10.48 19.95 -2.29
C ALA A 255 -9.81 18.56 -2.31
N LEU A 256 -10.12 17.70 -3.27
CA LEU A 256 -9.47 16.40 -3.38
C LEU A 256 -7.97 16.53 -3.65
N TRP A 257 -7.58 17.52 -4.45
CA TRP A 257 -6.17 17.83 -4.66
C TRP A 257 -5.48 18.38 -3.42
N ASP A 258 -6.10 19.30 -2.67
CA ASP A 258 -5.58 19.84 -1.41
C ASP A 258 -5.49 18.73 -0.34
N TYR A 259 -6.47 17.82 -0.28
CA TYR A 259 -6.42 16.60 0.55
C TYR A 259 -5.19 15.75 0.22
N ASN A 260 -4.97 15.47 -1.05
CA ASN A 260 -3.82 14.68 -1.50
C ASN A 260 -2.48 15.36 -1.11
N ARG A 261 -2.37 16.68 -1.26
CA ARG A 261 -1.20 17.47 -0.82
C ARG A 261 -1.03 17.51 0.71
N LEU A 262 -2.12 17.47 1.45
CA LEU A 262 -2.07 17.42 2.91
C LEU A 262 -1.44 16.11 3.38
N LEU A 263 -1.80 14.99 2.76
CA LEU A 263 -1.21 13.68 3.01
C LEU A 263 0.28 13.58 2.63
N ALA A 264 0.72 14.36 1.63
CA ALA A 264 2.13 14.46 1.29
C ALA A 264 2.97 15.10 2.39
N ARG A 265 2.40 16.04 3.16
CA ARG A 265 3.09 16.68 4.30
C ARG A 265 3.25 15.71 5.46
N ARG A 266 2.20 14.99 5.80
CA ARG A 266 2.19 13.99 6.87
C ARG A 266 1.00 13.05 6.70
N LYS A 267 1.27 11.74 6.78
CA LYS A 267 0.20 10.75 6.85
C LYS A 267 -0.57 10.91 8.16
N HIS A 268 -1.88 10.67 8.14
CA HIS A 268 -2.74 10.91 9.31
C HIS A 268 -2.43 9.97 10.48
N GLU A 269 -2.03 8.73 10.22
CA GLU A 269 -1.67 7.74 11.26
C GLU A 269 -0.43 8.16 12.06
N VAL A 270 0.40 9.03 11.49
CA VAL A 270 1.62 9.51 12.16
C VAL A 270 1.46 10.92 12.73
N MET A 271 0.22 11.41 12.80
CA MET A 271 -0.09 12.68 13.44
C MET A 271 -0.06 12.57 14.97
N ASN A 272 0.36 13.64 15.60
CA ASN A 272 0.23 13.89 17.04
C ASN A 272 0.30 15.39 17.30
N GLU A 273 0.14 15.80 18.57
CA GLU A 273 0.11 17.19 19.00
C GLU A 273 1.41 17.97 18.80
N ARG A 274 2.49 17.32 18.36
CA ARG A 274 3.83 17.93 18.19
C ARG A 274 4.28 18.02 16.74
N VAL A 275 3.54 17.44 15.79
CA VAL A 275 3.95 17.40 14.38
C VAL A 275 4.05 18.79 13.79
N TYR A 276 3.03 19.63 13.99
CA TYR A 276 3.03 21.00 13.51
C TYR A 276 3.20 21.97 14.68
N HIS A 277 4.22 22.83 14.58
CA HIS A 277 4.51 23.76 15.67
C HIS A 277 3.41 24.82 15.82
N PRO A 278 2.83 25.01 17.04
CA PRO A 278 1.67 25.89 17.23
C PRO A 278 1.96 27.40 17.07
N VAL A 279 3.24 27.82 17.00
CA VAL A 279 3.65 29.23 16.95
C VAL A 279 4.62 29.51 15.80
N HIS A 280 5.65 28.66 15.61
CA HIS A 280 6.72 28.96 14.67
C HIS A 280 6.28 28.68 13.22
N PHE A 281 6.69 29.57 12.32
CA PHE A 281 6.54 29.46 10.86
C PHE A 281 5.08 29.34 10.38
N PHE A 282 4.09 29.59 11.25
CA PHE A 282 2.66 29.45 10.95
C PHE A 282 2.25 28.04 10.49
N GLU A 283 3.04 27.00 10.80
CA GLU A 283 2.81 25.63 10.34
C GLU A 283 1.40 25.12 10.72
N ALA A 284 1.11 25.15 12.02
CA ALA A 284 -0.19 24.68 12.52
C ALA A 284 -1.36 25.50 11.94
N GLU A 285 -1.14 26.80 11.71
CA GLU A 285 -2.16 27.71 11.20
C GLU A 285 -2.49 27.46 9.73
N ASP A 286 -1.46 27.21 8.91
CA ASP A 286 -1.63 26.89 7.48
C ASP A 286 -2.35 25.56 7.29
N VAL A 287 -1.97 24.54 8.06
CA VAL A 287 -2.62 23.24 7.98
C VAL A 287 -4.06 23.31 8.51
N LEU A 288 -4.30 24.02 9.62
CA LEU A 288 -5.65 24.21 10.16
C LEU A 288 -6.58 24.89 9.14
N ARG A 289 -6.11 25.95 8.49
CA ARG A 289 -6.85 26.66 7.44
C ARG A 289 -7.18 25.74 6.25
N CYS A 290 -6.24 24.88 5.86
CA CYS A 290 -6.46 23.86 4.84
C CYS A 290 -7.56 22.88 5.29
N CYS A 291 -7.46 22.33 6.50
CA CYS A 291 -8.45 21.41 7.05
C CYS A 291 -9.86 22.03 7.11
N GLU A 292 -9.98 23.28 7.55
CA GLU A 292 -11.26 23.98 7.61
C GLU A 292 -11.87 24.21 6.22
N LYS A 293 -11.04 24.58 5.24
CA LYS A 293 -11.47 24.68 3.84
C LYS A 293 -12.00 23.35 3.31
N LEU A 294 -11.29 22.24 3.57
CA LEU A 294 -11.69 20.89 3.15
C LEU A 294 -13.03 20.50 3.78
N LEU A 295 -13.16 20.64 5.10
CA LEU A 295 -14.39 20.32 5.83
C LEU A 295 -15.59 21.13 5.33
N ASN A 296 -15.41 22.44 5.08
CA ASN A 296 -16.47 23.30 4.58
C ASN A 296 -16.90 22.90 3.17
N THR A 297 -15.93 22.69 2.25
CA THR A 297 -16.22 22.26 0.88
C THR A 297 -16.96 20.92 0.84
N ALA A 298 -16.51 19.94 1.64
CA ALA A 298 -17.15 18.63 1.70
C ALA A 298 -18.59 18.70 2.25
N LYS A 299 -18.83 19.52 3.29
CA LYS A 299 -20.17 19.74 3.85
C LYS A 299 -21.11 20.45 2.88
N GLU A 300 -20.61 21.43 2.13
CA GLU A 300 -21.40 22.11 1.09
C GLU A 300 -21.76 21.14 -0.05
N ALA A 301 -20.80 20.36 -0.53
CA ALA A 301 -21.06 19.34 -1.55
C ALA A 301 -22.06 18.28 -1.07
N ARG A 302 -21.98 17.85 0.19
CA ARG A 302 -22.96 16.89 0.77
C ARG A 302 -24.39 17.43 0.75
N ARG A 303 -24.59 18.72 1.01
CA ARG A 303 -25.94 19.34 0.96
C ARG A 303 -26.52 19.38 -0.46
N ALA A 304 -25.66 19.42 -1.47
CA ALA A 304 -26.05 19.42 -2.87
C ALA A 304 -26.10 18.01 -3.49
N CYS A 305 -25.67 16.99 -2.77
CA CYS A 305 -25.60 15.63 -3.26
C CYS A 305 -27.01 15.02 -3.38
N PRO A 306 -27.41 14.49 -4.55
CA PRO A 306 -28.64 13.72 -4.68
C PRO A 306 -28.60 12.47 -3.80
N ILE A 307 -29.76 12.08 -3.27
CA ILE A 307 -29.85 10.96 -2.33
C ILE A 307 -29.38 9.65 -2.95
N GLU A 308 -29.61 9.45 -4.23
CA GLU A 308 -29.23 8.27 -5.00
C GLU A 308 -27.72 8.13 -5.15
N MET A 309 -26.97 9.22 -4.96
CA MET A 309 -25.50 9.24 -5.08
C MET A 309 -24.81 9.36 -3.72
N LEU A 310 -25.58 9.41 -2.63
CA LEU A 310 -25.03 9.70 -1.31
C LEU A 310 -24.01 8.63 -0.87
N GLY A 311 -24.28 7.34 -1.12
CA GLY A 311 -23.36 6.27 -0.81
C GLY A 311 -22.01 6.43 -1.51
N ALA A 312 -22.02 6.57 -2.85
CA ALA A 312 -20.81 6.80 -3.62
C ALA A 312 -20.08 8.09 -3.22
N PHE A 313 -20.83 9.18 -2.96
CA PHE A 313 -20.24 10.44 -2.53
C PHE A 313 -19.57 10.33 -1.15
N VAL A 314 -20.20 9.64 -0.20
CA VAL A 314 -19.63 9.44 1.15
C VAL A 314 -18.36 8.58 1.04
N SER A 315 -18.40 7.48 0.32
CA SER A 315 -17.25 6.57 0.19
C SER A 315 -16.07 7.24 -0.54
N LEU A 316 -16.31 7.81 -1.72
CA LEU A 316 -15.24 8.25 -2.61
C LEU A 316 -14.69 9.64 -2.29
N PHE A 317 -15.42 10.47 -1.56
CA PHE A 317 -15.03 11.86 -1.33
C PHE A 317 -15.23 12.33 0.12
N TYR A 318 -16.43 12.19 0.66
CA TYR A 318 -16.79 12.84 1.93
C TYR A 318 -16.01 12.25 3.12
N PHE A 319 -16.03 10.94 3.28
CA PHE A 319 -15.36 10.26 4.39
C PHE A 319 -13.83 10.43 4.34
N PRO A 320 -13.13 10.16 3.22
CA PRO A 320 -11.69 10.38 3.17
C PRO A 320 -11.28 11.82 3.48
N VAL A 321 -11.96 12.80 2.87
CA VAL A 321 -11.64 14.22 3.05
C VAL A 321 -11.97 14.71 4.47
N CYS A 322 -13.17 14.40 4.98
CA CYS A 322 -13.59 14.85 6.30
C CYS A 322 -12.86 14.12 7.43
N GLY A 323 -12.71 12.81 7.34
CA GLY A 323 -11.99 12.02 8.34
C GLY A 323 -10.56 12.52 8.53
N THR A 324 -9.81 12.63 7.43
CA THR A 324 -8.42 13.13 7.47
C THR A 324 -8.32 14.58 7.97
N ALA A 325 -9.12 15.49 7.41
CA ALA A 325 -9.06 16.90 7.79
C ALA A 325 -9.46 17.12 9.26
N ASN A 326 -10.46 16.40 9.74
CA ASN A 326 -10.89 16.46 11.14
C ASN A 326 -9.83 15.91 12.10
N LEU A 327 -9.21 14.78 11.76
CA LEU A 327 -8.12 14.20 12.57
C LEU A 327 -6.93 15.16 12.68
N MET A 328 -6.49 15.74 11.57
CA MET A 328 -5.39 16.70 11.57
C MET A 328 -5.74 17.97 12.35
N LYS A 329 -6.95 18.51 12.19
CA LYS A 329 -7.48 19.63 12.99
C LYS A 329 -7.42 19.31 14.48
N MET A 330 -7.91 18.14 14.88
CA MET A 330 -7.91 17.68 16.27
C MET A 330 -6.51 17.73 16.89
N TRP A 331 -5.50 17.19 16.21
CA TRP A 331 -4.13 17.15 16.72
C TRP A 331 -3.49 18.54 16.82
N ILE A 332 -3.78 19.42 15.87
CA ILE A 332 -3.30 20.81 15.90
C ILE A 332 -3.91 21.56 17.09
N LEU A 333 -5.23 21.40 17.32
CA LEU A 333 -5.91 22.00 18.44
C LEU A 333 -5.39 21.45 19.78
N ALA A 334 -5.11 20.14 19.86
CA ALA A 334 -4.50 19.53 21.03
C ALA A 334 -3.10 20.12 21.33
N GLY A 335 -2.29 20.36 20.31
CA GLY A 335 -0.99 21.03 20.44
C GLY A 335 -1.12 22.47 20.96
N ARG A 336 -2.07 23.23 20.46
CA ARG A 336 -2.39 24.59 20.95
C ARG A 336 -2.94 24.58 22.37
N ASN A 337 -3.85 23.65 22.68
CA ASN A 337 -4.38 23.46 24.03
C ASN A 337 -3.25 23.25 25.03
N LYS A 338 -2.34 22.32 24.74
CA LYS A 338 -1.19 22.00 25.60
C LYS A 338 -0.26 23.21 25.82
N LEU A 339 -0.04 24.02 24.79
CA LEU A 339 0.72 25.26 24.89
C LEU A 339 0.02 26.30 25.77
N TYR A 340 -1.27 26.55 25.53
CA TYR A 340 -2.04 27.55 26.26
C TYR A 340 -2.26 27.16 27.74
N ALA A 341 -2.44 25.86 28.01
CA ALA A 341 -2.49 25.37 29.39
C ALA A 341 -1.18 25.63 30.14
N LYS A 342 -0.01 25.40 29.49
CA LYS A 342 1.30 25.72 30.07
C LYS A 342 1.48 27.25 30.32
N GLN A 343 0.81 28.07 29.57
CA GLN A 343 0.82 29.53 29.71
C GLN A 343 -0.27 30.05 30.70
N ASN A 344 -1.01 29.14 31.34
CA ASN A 344 -2.18 29.47 32.20
C ASN A 344 -3.22 30.33 31.51
N ARG A 345 -3.46 30.16 30.23
CA ARG A 345 -4.46 30.88 29.46
C ARG A 345 -5.80 30.16 29.53
N MET A 346 -6.86 30.91 29.75
CA MET A 346 -8.23 30.38 29.85
C MET A 346 -8.73 29.76 28.54
N GLU A 347 -8.26 30.26 27.40
CA GLU A 347 -8.59 29.75 26.07
C GLU A 347 -8.17 28.28 25.89
N ALA A 348 -7.34 27.74 26.77
CA ALA A 348 -7.04 26.31 26.78
C ALA A 348 -8.30 25.45 26.99
N ASN A 349 -9.28 25.93 27.77
CA ASN A 349 -10.53 25.21 27.99
C ASN A 349 -11.37 25.16 26.72
N ASP A 350 -11.49 26.28 26.00
CA ASP A 350 -12.23 26.34 24.73
C ASP A 350 -11.61 25.38 23.70
N LEU A 351 -10.27 25.36 23.63
CA LEU A 351 -9.56 24.44 22.76
C LEU A 351 -9.75 22.97 23.14
N ALA A 352 -9.87 22.65 24.44
CA ALA A 352 -10.18 21.30 24.89
C ALA A 352 -11.58 20.87 24.41
N ASP A 353 -12.58 21.76 24.51
CA ASP A 353 -13.91 21.48 24.01
C ASP A 353 -13.94 21.31 22.50
N GLU A 354 -13.13 22.06 21.74
CA GLU A 354 -12.99 21.88 20.29
C GLU A 354 -12.34 20.54 19.95
N VAL A 355 -11.34 20.09 20.71
CA VAL A 355 -10.73 18.74 20.53
C VAL A 355 -11.76 17.65 20.76
N LEU A 356 -12.54 17.75 21.84
CA LEU A 356 -13.62 16.80 22.13
C LEU A 356 -14.70 16.79 21.03
N ALA A 357 -15.01 17.96 20.48
CA ALA A 357 -15.93 18.05 19.34
C ALA A 357 -15.37 17.36 18.08
N CYS A 358 -14.06 17.45 17.83
CA CYS A 358 -13.41 16.72 16.72
C CYS A 358 -13.46 15.20 16.93
N ILE A 359 -13.23 14.71 18.15
CA ILE A 359 -13.33 13.27 18.49
C ILE A 359 -14.76 12.77 18.30
N LYS A 360 -15.75 13.59 18.67
CA LYS A 360 -17.16 13.23 18.42
C LYS A 360 -17.47 13.19 16.91
N ALA A 361 -17.01 14.20 16.18
CA ALA A 361 -17.21 14.27 14.72
C ALA A 361 -16.54 13.09 13.99
N ASP A 362 -15.38 12.65 14.44
CA ASP A 362 -14.69 11.48 13.91
C ASP A 362 -15.57 10.22 13.99
N LYS A 363 -16.16 9.96 15.15
CA LYS A 363 -17.10 8.84 15.33
C LYS A 363 -18.32 8.92 14.42
N GLU A 364 -18.81 10.13 14.16
CA GLU A 364 -19.96 10.34 13.26
C GLU A 364 -19.56 10.10 11.79
N TYR A 365 -18.35 10.50 11.36
CA TYR A 365 -17.87 10.22 10.01
C TYR A 365 -17.68 8.72 9.79
N VAL A 366 -17.09 7.99 10.75
CA VAL A 366 -16.94 6.53 10.69
C VAL A 366 -18.31 5.84 10.63
N LYS A 367 -19.25 6.29 11.49
CA LYS A 367 -20.61 5.77 11.50
C LYS A 367 -21.32 6.00 10.16
N ASP A 368 -21.29 7.23 9.64
CA ASP A 368 -21.88 7.58 8.35
C ASP A 368 -21.35 6.64 7.24
N TYR A 369 -20.03 6.38 7.21
CA TYR A 369 -19.41 5.50 6.23
C TYR A 369 -19.89 4.05 6.35
N HIS A 370 -20.01 3.54 7.56
CA HIS A 370 -20.45 2.16 7.81
C HIS A 370 -21.95 1.94 7.58
N GLU A 371 -22.76 3.00 7.60
CA GLU A 371 -24.22 2.89 7.43
C GLU A 371 -24.68 3.14 5.99
N ILE A 372 -23.80 3.59 5.06
CA ILE A 372 -24.18 3.81 3.66
C ILE A 372 -24.58 2.48 2.98
N ASP A 373 -25.52 2.57 2.05
CA ASP A 373 -25.99 1.47 1.22
C ASP A 373 -26.34 0.21 2.06
N ASP A 374 -27.14 0.43 3.12
CA ASP A 374 -27.57 -0.61 4.07
C ASP A 374 -26.40 -1.37 4.74
N GLY A 375 -25.28 -0.69 4.97
CA GLY A 375 -24.10 -1.26 5.63
C GLY A 375 -23.17 -2.04 4.70
N ALA A 376 -23.23 -1.82 3.40
CA ALA A 376 -22.38 -2.50 2.43
C ALA A 376 -20.87 -2.27 2.68
N PHE A 377 -20.50 -1.14 3.33
CA PHE A 377 -19.13 -0.79 3.69
C PHE A 377 -18.80 -1.06 5.16
N TYR A 378 -19.69 -1.73 5.89
CA TYR A 378 -19.41 -2.07 7.28
C TYR A 378 -18.19 -2.99 7.39
N GLY A 379 -17.26 -2.60 8.25
CA GLY A 379 -16.01 -3.34 8.45
C GLY A 379 -14.80 -2.83 7.66
N PHE A 380 -14.99 -1.92 6.69
CA PHE A 380 -13.89 -1.26 6.01
C PHE A 380 -13.41 -0.01 6.77
N GLY A 381 -12.11 0.29 6.69
CA GLY A 381 -11.54 1.48 7.33
C GLY A 381 -11.69 1.50 8.85
N LEU A 382 -11.66 0.32 9.50
CA LEU A 382 -11.77 0.18 10.96
C LEU A 382 -10.45 0.37 11.69
N SER A 383 -9.35 0.53 10.98
CA SER A 383 -8.03 0.72 11.58
C SER A 383 -8.04 1.86 12.59
N LYS A 384 -7.39 1.62 13.73
CA LYS A 384 -7.26 2.63 14.76
C LYS A 384 -6.38 3.79 14.26
N HIS A 385 -6.88 5.01 14.35
CA HIS A 385 -6.23 6.20 13.80
C HIS A 385 -6.02 7.32 14.83
N ILE A 386 -6.71 7.27 15.97
CA ILE A 386 -6.44 8.12 17.14
C ILE A 386 -5.74 7.28 18.20
N GLY A 387 -4.54 7.71 18.63
CA GLY A 387 -3.75 6.97 19.62
C GLY A 387 -3.04 5.72 19.06
N PHE A 388 -3.00 5.56 17.76
CA PHE A 388 -2.42 4.39 17.09
C PHE A 388 -0.98 4.06 17.55
N ARG A 389 -0.19 5.07 17.88
CA ARG A 389 1.21 4.89 18.32
C ARG A 389 1.40 4.40 19.74
N ASP A 390 0.39 4.58 20.57
CA ASP A 390 0.45 4.23 21.99
C ASP A 390 0.05 2.78 22.23
N GLU A 391 -0.28 2.06 21.18
CA GLU A 391 -0.77 0.69 21.20
C GLU A 391 -0.03 -0.19 20.20
N ASN A 392 -0.09 -1.49 20.41
CA ASN A 392 0.39 -2.44 19.42
C ASN A 392 -0.43 -2.31 18.15
N TRP A 393 0.23 -2.16 17.03
CA TRP A 393 -0.38 -2.13 15.70
C TRP A 393 -1.10 -3.45 15.33
N ASN A 394 -0.95 -4.48 16.16
CA ASN A 394 -1.67 -5.75 16.07
C ASN A 394 -2.95 -5.80 16.91
N ASP A 395 -3.30 -4.74 17.62
CA ASP A 395 -4.53 -4.73 18.41
C ASP A 395 -5.71 -4.51 17.44
N GLU A 396 -6.37 -5.59 17.13
CA GLU A 396 -7.64 -5.63 16.40
C GLU A 396 -8.80 -5.06 17.21
#